data_df53195025003598315f5b992bb884c9
#
_entry.id   df53195025003598315f5b992bb884c9
#
_cell.length_a   1.000
_cell.length_b   1.000
_cell.length_c   1.000
_cell.angle_alpha   90.00
_cell.angle_beta   90.00
_cell.angle_gamma   90.00
#
_symmetry.space_group_name_H-M   'P 1'
#
loop_
_entity.id
_entity.type
_entity.pdbx_description
1 polymer ?
#
loop_
_entity_poly.entity_id
_entity_poly.type
_entity_poly.pdbx_seq_one_letter_code
_entity_poly.pdbx_strand_id
1 'polypeptide(L)'
;MNPAVDEVIPLSWRRWRKSLGKSETRAAMQAFWQTLRGRRYDWILDCQGLLKSAAVVRMARGGVRVGPDRASAREPLAALAYDRPVPVPRDWHVVRRNRAIGAGAFGYSIDTPARFGLTVPHLGIDEAPWLPQGRPMALLVTGASRDAKLWPEAQWLEVAVHLQRAGLDLVWFWGSPAEEARARRLADAAVQAAGAQAIASVVPPFLSV
;
A
#
# COMPACT_ATOMS: atom_id res chain seq x y z
N MET A 1 7.12 9.22 5.05
CA MET A 1 6.84 9.57 3.64
C MET A 1 8.16 9.70 2.89
N ASN A 2 8.22 9.42 1.61
CA ASN A 2 9.46 9.65 0.84
C ASN A 2 9.77 11.17 0.80
N PRO A 3 10.97 11.63 1.16
CA PRO A 3 11.32 13.06 1.18
C PRO A 3 11.27 13.73 -0.22
N ALA A 4 11.27 12.95 -1.29
CA ALA A 4 11.09 13.46 -2.66
C ALA A 4 9.62 13.68 -3.06
N VAL A 5 8.66 13.46 -2.14
CA VAL A 5 7.23 13.69 -2.37
C VAL A 5 6.78 14.90 -1.58
N ASP A 6 6.46 15.99 -2.27
CA ASP A 6 6.03 17.26 -1.65
C ASP A 6 4.58 17.19 -1.15
N GLU A 7 3.71 16.49 -1.89
CA GLU A 7 2.29 16.42 -1.56
C GLU A 7 1.64 15.11 -2.02
N VAL A 8 0.72 14.58 -1.22
CA VAL A 8 -0.13 13.44 -1.58
C VAL A 8 -1.58 13.91 -1.66
N ILE A 9 -2.20 13.77 -2.83
CA ILE A 9 -3.61 14.09 -3.05
C ILE A 9 -4.42 12.78 -3.03
N PRO A 10 -5.13 12.47 -1.92
CA PRO A 10 -5.82 11.18 -1.77
C PRO A 10 -7.06 11.08 -2.64
N LEU A 11 -7.17 10.00 -3.41
CA LEU A 11 -8.31 9.68 -4.27
C LEU A 11 -9.10 8.49 -3.71
N SER A 12 -10.26 8.75 -3.10
CA SER A 12 -11.10 7.73 -2.47
C SER A 12 -12.19 7.18 -3.40
N TRP A 13 -11.87 6.84 -4.65
CA TRP A 13 -12.82 6.44 -5.69
C TRP A 13 -13.81 5.35 -5.28
N ARG A 14 -13.33 4.29 -4.58
CA ARG A 14 -14.18 3.17 -4.13
C ARG A 14 -15.21 3.61 -3.08
N ARG A 15 -14.82 4.49 -2.16
CA ARG A 15 -15.69 5.05 -1.12
C ARG A 15 -16.73 5.98 -1.75
N TRP A 16 -16.30 6.88 -2.61
CA TRP A 16 -17.19 7.85 -3.26
C TRP A 16 -18.29 7.17 -4.07
N ARG A 17 -17.95 6.15 -4.86
CA ARG A 17 -18.93 5.40 -5.67
C ARG A 17 -20.04 4.75 -4.85
N LYS A 18 -19.77 4.38 -3.57
CA LYS A 18 -20.76 3.77 -2.68
C LYS A 18 -21.68 4.79 -2.00
N SER A 19 -21.33 6.08 -2.03
CA SER A 19 -22.00 7.13 -1.25
C SER A 19 -22.16 8.45 -2.01
N LEU A 20 -22.35 8.39 -3.33
CA LEU A 20 -22.48 9.57 -4.21
C LEU A 20 -23.61 10.54 -3.79
N GLY A 21 -24.68 10.02 -3.18
CA GLY A 21 -25.82 10.82 -2.69
C GLY A 21 -25.50 11.67 -1.46
N LYS A 22 -24.43 11.39 -0.72
CA LYS A 22 -24.07 12.11 0.50
C LYS A 22 -23.39 13.46 0.16
N SER A 23 -23.79 14.53 0.88
CA SER A 23 -23.19 15.87 0.73
C SER A 23 -21.68 15.86 1.02
N GLU A 24 -21.26 15.14 2.07
CA GLU A 24 -19.85 14.98 2.44
C GLU A 24 -19.01 14.35 1.32
N THR A 25 -19.56 13.36 0.62
CA THR A 25 -18.88 12.72 -0.51
C THR A 25 -18.71 13.70 -1.67
N ARG A 26 -19.74 14.49 -1.97
CA ARG A 26 -19.66 15.52 -3.02
C ARG A 26 -18.65 16.59 -2.66
N ALA A 27 -18.63 17.05 -1.41
CA ALA A 27 -17.65 18.02 -0.92
C ALA A 27 -16.21 17.46 -1.03
N ALA A 28 -15.98 16.21 -0.64
CA ALA A 28 -14.68 15.56 -0.76
C ALA A 28 -14.23 15.39 -2.23
N MET A 29 -15.15 15.06 -3.13
CA MET A 29 -14.86 15.03 -4.57
C MET A 29 -14.51 16.41 -5.12
N GLN A 30 -15.25 17.43 -4.73
CA GLN A 30 -15.00 18.81 -5.15
C GLN A 30 -13.63 19.29 -4.64
N ALA A 31 -13.30 19.05 -3.38
CA ALA A 31 -12.01 19.39 -2.80
C ALA A 31 -10.86 18.70 -3.55
N PHE A 32 -10.99 17.40 -3.84
CA PHE A 32 -10.02 16.67 -4.65
C PHE A 32 -9.77 17.33 -6.02
N TRP A 33 -10.86 17.65 -6.74
CA TRP A 33 -10.72 18.27 -8.06
C TRP A 33 -10.19 19.70 -8.00
N GLN A 34 -10.52 20.46 -6.99
CA GLN A 34 -9.98 21.82 -6.77
C GLN A 34 -8.47 21.73 -6.52
N THR A 35 -8.01 20.82 -5.65
CA THR A 35 -6.59 20.63 -5.38
C THR A 35 -5.85 20.17 -6.65
N LEU A 36 -6.36 19.12 -7.32
CA LEU A 36 -5.72 18.60 -8.53
C LEU A 36 -5.63 19.65 -9.65
N ARG A 37 -6.64 20.48 -9.82
CA ARG A 37 -6.72 21.49 -10.91
C ARG A 37 -6.22 22.87 -10.46
N GLY A 38 -5.92 23.07 -9.21
CA GLY A 38 -5.36 24.31 -8.67
C GLY A 38 -3.94 24.58 -9.14
N ARG A 39 -3.28 23.56 -9.63
CA ARG A 39 -1.89 23.64 -10.16
C ARG A 39 -1.83 23.31 -11.64
N ARG A 40 -0.75 23.74 -12.28
CA ARG A 40 -0.31 23.26 -13.60
C ARG A 40 0.89 22.34 -13.37
N TYR A 41 0.86 21.17 -14.00
CA TYR A 41 1.93 20.17 -13.92
C TYR A 41 2.78 20.24 -15.20
N ASP A 42 4.08 20.07 -15.09
CA ASP A 42 4.95 19.93 -16.26
C ASP A 42 4.87 18.51 -16.84
N TRP A 43 4.76 17.52 -15.95
CA TRP A 43 4.63 16.11 -16.30
C TRP A 43 3.52 15.43 -15.49
N ILE A 44 2.77 14.55 -16.13
CA ILE A 44 1.71 13.77 -15.50
C ILE A 44 1.95 12.31 -15.89
N LEU A 45 2.36 11.48 -14.92
CA LEU A 45 2.69 10.07 -15.14
C LEU A 45 1.59 9.16 -14.59
N ASP A 46 1.08 8.25 -15.41
CA ASP A 46 0.18 7.18 -14.97
C ASP A 46 0.93 5.84 -14.93
N CYS A 47 1.16 5.34 -13.74
CA CYS A 47 1.78 4.04 -13.49
C CYS A 47 0.75 2.89 -13.38
N GLN A 48 -0.56 3.17 -13.42
CA GLN A 48 -1.61 2.14 -13.29
C GLN A 48 -2.12 1.61 -14.62
N GLY A 49 -2.27 2.47 -15.62
CA GLY A 49 -2.82 2.11 -16.94
C GLY A 49 -4.28 1.62 -16.86
N LEU A 50 -5.11 2.25 -16.04
CA LEU A 50 -6.53 1.97 -15.84
C LEU A 50 -7.38 3.15 -16.33
N LEU A 51 -8.59 2.90 -16.79
CA LEU A 51 -9.51 3.99 -17.21
C LEU A 51 -9.74 5.03 -16.13
N LYS A 52 -9.83 4.59 -14.87
CA LYS A 52 -10.01 5.51 -13.73
C LYS A 52 -8.79 6.42 -13.50
N SER A 53 -7.56 5.93 -13.66
CA SER A 53 -6.35 6.75 -13.55
C SER A 53 -6.18 7.62 -14.78
N ALA A 54 -6.48 7.10 -15.97
CA ALA A 54 -6.49 7.84 -17.22
C ALA A 54 -7.46 9.04 -17.17
N ALA A 55 -8.64 8.89 -16.55
CA ALA A 55 -9.57 9.99 -16.33
C ALA A 55 -8.95 11.09 -15.45
N VAL A 56 -8.28 10.72 -14.36
CA VAL A 56 -7.56 11.69 -13.49
C VAL A 56 -6.47 12.42 -14.26
N VAL A 57 -5.67 11.69 -15.04
CA VAL A 57 -4.63 12.26 -15.93
C VAL A 57 -5.21 13.28 -16.90
N ARG A 58 -6.33 12.98 -17.53
CA ARG A 58 -6.99 13.90 -18.48
C ARG A 58 -7.59 15.13 -17.84
N MET A 59 -8.01 15.02 -16.56
CA MET A 59 -8.61 16.14 -15.81
C MET A 59 -7.57 17.03 -15.15
N ALA A 60 -6.34 16.58 -14.93
CA ALA A 60 -5.23 17.38 -14.43
C ALA A 60 -4.83 18.45 -15.47
N ARG A 61 -4.35 19.61 -14.99
CA ARG A 61 -4.05 20.79 -15.85
C ARG A 61 -2.58 20.85 -16.24
N GLY A 62 -2.33 21.12 -17.52
CA GLY A 62 -0.97 21.28 -18.07
C GLY A 62 -0.32 19.94 -18.40
N GLY A 63 0.99 19.98 -18.56
CA GLY A 63 1.93 18.87 -18.64
C GLY A 63 1.82 17.91 -19.82
N VAL A 64 2.92 17.21 -20.05
CA VAL A 64 2.96 16.06 -20.95
C VAL A 64 2.45 14.82 -20.20
N ARG A 65 1.43 14.17 -20.71
CA ARG A 65 0.83 12.98 -20.10
C ARG A 65 1.56 11.74 -20.59
N VAL A 66 2.12 10.99 -19.66
CA VAL A 66 2.91 9.79 -19.95
C VAL A 66 2.29 8.59 -19.25
N GLY A 67 2.19 7.47 -19.92
CA GLY A 67 1.67 6.23 -19.36
C GLY A 67 1.96 5.04 -20.27
N PRO A 68 1.55 3.82 -19.86
CA PRO A 68 1.80 2.63 -20.66
C PRO A 68 1.04 2.71 -22.01
N ASP A 69 1.65 2.19 -23.05
CA ASP A 69 1.00 2.09 -24.37
C ASP A 69 -0.20 1.11 -24.33
N ARG A 70 -0.91 1.00 -25.45
CA ARG A 70 -2.10 0.15 -25.56
C ARG A 70 -1.84 -1.32 -25.25
N ALA A 71 -0.67 -1.85 -25.61
CA ALA A 71 -0.29 -3.23 -25.37
C ALA A 71 0.10 -3.47 -23.90
N SER A 72 0.67 -2.47 -23.24
CA SER A 72 1.20 -2.53 -21.87
C SER A 72 0.16 -2.16 -20.81
N ALA A 73 -0.81 -1.31 -21.12
CA ALA A 73 -1.84 -0.86 -20.19
C ALA A 73 -2.71 -2.03 -19.69
N ARG A 74 -3.12 -1.99 -18.43
CA ARG A 74 -4.05 -3.00 -17.89
C ARG A 74 -5.42 -2.94 -18.57
N GLU A 75 -5.87 -1.71 -18.89
CA GLU A 75 -7.05 -1.45 -19.71
C GLU A 75 -6.58 -0.70 -20.95
N PRO A 76 -6.58 -1.32 -22.13
CA PRO A 76 -5.96 -0.78 -23.34
C PRO A 76 -6.44 0.61 -23.75
N LEU A 77 -7.71 0.94 -23.47
CA LEU A 77 -8.27 2.25 -23.76
C LEU A 77 -7.69 3.39 -22.91
N ALA A 78 -7.05 3.07 -21.77
CA ALA A 78 -6.37 4.08 -20.97
C ALA A 78 -5.24 4.80 -21.73
N ALA A 79 -4.61 4.11 -22.70
CA ALA A 79 -3.55 4.67 -23.51
C ALA A 79 -3.98 5.91 -24.33
N LEU A 80 -5.28 6.08 -24.60
CA LEU A 80 -5.82 7.26 -25.29
C LEU A 80 -5.72 8.55 -24.47
N ALA A 81 -5.43 8.42 -23.16
CA ALA A 81 -5.26 9.57 -22.29
C ALA A 81 -3.84 10.15 -22.31
N TYR A 82 -2.87 9.47 -22.91
CA TYR A 82 -1.47 9.84 -22.83
C TYR A 82 -1.00 10.49 -24.13
N ASP A 83 -0.24 11.58 -24.00
CA ASP A 83 0.40 12.27 -25.11
C ASP A 83 1.68 11.51 -25.54
N ARG A 84 2.32 10.81 -24.58
CA ARG A 84 3.50 9.97 -24.79
C ARG A 84 3.27 8.57 -24.21
N PRO A 85 2.73 7.63 -25.00
CA PRO A 85 2.59 6.24 -24.58
C PRO A 85 3.98 5.55 -24.58
N VAL A 86 4.25 4.77 -23.51
CA VAL A 86 5.52 4.06 -23.32
C VAL A 86 5.29 2.56 -23.40
N PRO A 87 5.98 1.81 -24.28
CA PRO A 87 5.91 0.37 -24.32
C PRO A 87 6.63 -0.22 -23.09
N VAL A 88 5.90 -1.04 -22.31
CA VAL A 88 6.41 -1.67 -21.10
C VAL A 88 5.97 -3.13 -21.06
N PRO A 89 6.85 -4.13 -21.13
CA PRO A 89 6.50 -5.53 -21.07
C PRO A 89 5.65 -5.87 -19.83
N ARG A 90 4.57 -6.66 -20.02
CA ARG A 90 3.63 -7.00 -18.96
C ARG A 90 4.19 -8.01 -17.96
N ASP A 91 5.15 -8.81 -18.37
CA ASP A 91 5.86 -9.82 -17.57
C ASP A 91 6.90 -9.22 -16.63
N TRP A 92 7.26 -7.96 -16.83
CA TRP A 92 8.18 -7.28 -15.92
C TRP A 92 7.55 -7.05 -14.54
N HIS A 93 8.38 -7.17 -13.51
CA HIS A 93 8.00 -6.81 -12.15
C HIS A 93 7.51 -5.34 -12.08
N VAL A 94 6.48 -5.07 -11.29
CA VAL A 94 5.80 -3.76 -11.22
C VAL A 94 6.75 -2.58 -11.00
N VAL A 95 7.77 -2.74 -10.17
CA VAL A 95 8.80 -1.70 -9.91
C VAL A 95 9.54 -1.35 -11.21
N ARG A 96 9.97 -2.36 -11.97
CA ARG A 96 10.66 -2.14 -13.24
C ARG A 96 9.75 -1.47 -14.26
N ARG A 97 8.48 -1.88 -14.32
CA ARG A 97 7.47 -1.26 -15.18
C ARG A 97 7.26 0.22 -14.86
N ASN A 98 7.09 0.57 -13.60
CA ASN A 98 6.90 1.97 -13.19
C ASN A 98 8.14 2.82 -13.47
N ARG A 99 9.34 2.28 -13.26
CA ARG A 99 10.60 2.94 -13.64
C ARG A 99 10.71 3.15 -15.13
N ALA A 100 10.26 2.20 -15.95
CA ALA A 100 10.28 2.33 -17.40
C ALA A 100 9.35 3.45 -17.91
N ILE A 101 8.18 3.63 -17.29
CA ILE A 101 7.30 4.76 -17.58
C ILE A 101 8.00 6.10 -17.29
N GLY A 102 8.66 6.20 -16.13
CA GLY A 102 9.47 7.37 -15.79
C GLY A 102 10.66 7.58 -16.75
N ALA A 103 11.36 6.50 -17.12
CA ALA A 103 12.45 6.55 -18.10
C ALA A 103 11.96 7.02 -19.47
N GLY A 104 10.79 6.55 -19.89
CA GLY A 104 10.15 7.02 -21.12
C GLY A 104 9.76 8.50 -21.08
N ALA A 105 9.45 9.04 -19.89
CA ALA A 105 9.20 10.47 -19.71
C ALA A 105 10.49 11.31 -19.76
N PHE A 106 11.52 10.88 -19.01
CA PHE A 106 12.68 11.71 -18.68
C PHE A 106 13.98 11.29 -19.37
N GLY A 107 14.00 10.20 -20.12
CA GLY A 107 15.17 9.78 -20.92
C GLY A 107 16.33 9.17 -20.10
N TYR A 108 16.08 8.60 -18.91
CA TYR A 108 17.13 7.93 -18.14
C TYR A 108 17.10 6.41 -18.30
N SER A 109 18.23 5.72 -18.00
CA SER A 109 18.30 4.25 -18.00
C SER A 109 17.73 3.65 -16.71
N ILE A 110 17.09 2.47 -16.83
CA ILE A 110 16.57 1.67 -15.72
C ILE A 110 17.47 0.48 -15.36
N ASP A 111 18.67 0.38 -15.92
CA ASP A 111 19.61 -0.75 -15.71
C ASP A 111 20.25 -0.73 -14.32
N THR A 112 20.09 0.35 -13.59
CA THR A 112 20.55 0.46 -12.21
C THR A 112 19.58 -0.21 -11.22
N PRO A 113 20.06 -0.73 -10.05
CA PRO A 113 19.19 -1.21 -9.00
C PRO A 113 18.15 -0.18 -8.56
N ALA A 114 16.95 -0.65 -8.18
CA ALA A 114 15.90 0.24 -7.68
C ALA A 114 16.31 0.79 -6.29
N ARG A 115 16.24 2.11 -6.14
CA ARG A 115 16.42 2.80 -4.86
C ARG A 115 15.10 3.44 -4.48
N PHE A 116 14.58 3.13 -3.30
CA PHE A 116 13.24 3.59 -2.88
C PHE A 116 13.27 4.91 -2.12
N GLY A 117 14.42 5.31 -1.58
CA GLY A 117 14.60 6.58 -0.87
C GLY A 117 13.67 6.73 0.36
N LEU A 118 13.25 5.61 0.95
CA LEU A 118 12.42 5.65 2.14
C LEU A 118 13.29 5.92 3.36
N THR A 119 12.94 6.94 4.11
CA THR A 119 13.45 7.17 5.45
C THR A 119 12.43 6.62 6.45
N VAL A 120 12.86 5.68 7.27
CA VAL A 120 12.06 5.19 8.39
C VAL A 120 12.48 6.02 9.61
N PRO A 121 11.54 6.70 10.29
CA PRO A 121 11.87 7.32 11.59
C PRO A 121 12.43 6.24 12.51
N HIS A 122 13.53 6.50 13.19
CA HIS A 122 13.97 5.68 14.30
C HIS A 122 12.95 5.87 15.42
N LEU A 123 12.05 4.91 15.58
CA LEU A 123 11.27 4.78 16.81
C LEU A 123 12.24 4.24 17.87
N GLY A 124 12.46 5.02 18.91
CA GLY A 124 13.16 4.54 20.09
C GLY A 124 12.38 3.38 20.74
N ILE A 125 13.07 2.50 21.44
CA ILE A 125 12.42 1.42 22.24
C ILE A 125 11.38 2.00 23.19
N ASP A 126 11.66 3.19 23.73
CA ASP A 126 10.77 3.92 24.64
C ASP A 126 9.44 4.34 23.97
N GLU A 127 9.40 4.49 22.65
CA GLU A 127 8.20 4.82 21.88
C GLU A 127 7.34 3.60 21.55
N ALA A 128 7.86 2.39 21.77
CA ALA A 128 7.17 1.13 21.54
C ALA A 128 7.33 0.16 22.73
N PRO A 129 6.85 0.54 23.94
CA PRO A 129 7.04 -0.27 25.16
C PRO A 129 6.33 -1.64 25.10
N TRP A 130 5.41 -1.80 24.15
CA TRP A 130 4.71 -3.06 23.86
C TRP A 130 5.55 -4.04 23.04
N LEU A 131 6.67 -3.62 22.48
CA LEU A 131 7.52 -4.45 21.63
C LEU A 131 8.31 -5.44 22.50
N PRO A 132 8.27 -6.75 22.24
CA PRO A 132 9.05 -7.74 22.99
C PRO A 132 10.54 -7.44 22.92
N GLN A 133 11.24 -7.68 24.03
CA GLN A 133 12.67 -7.43 24.17
C GLN A 133 13.43 -8.73 24.38
N GLY A 134 14.64 -8.81 23.82
CA GLY A 134 15.60 -9.87 24.13
C GLY A 134 15.50 -11.13 23.29
N ARG A 135 14.46 -11.29 22.44
CA ARG A 135 14.36 -12.41 21.48
C ARG A 135 14.09 -11.92 20.07
N PRO A 136 14.45 -12.70 19.04
CA PRO A 136 13.98 -12.44 17.70
C PRO A 136 12.44 -12.45 17.66
N MET A 137 11.84 -11.62 16.81
CA MET A 137 10.38 -11.54 16.71
C MET A 137 9.88 -11.79 15.28
N ALA A 138 8.67 -12.33 15.18
CA ALA A 138 7.93 -12.44 13.94
C ALA A 138 6.77 -11.43 13.93
N LEU A 139 6.68 -10.64 12.86
CA LEU A 139 5.61 -9.68 12.65
C LEU A 139 4.52 -10.34 11.80
N LEU A 140 3.32 -10.51 12.35
CA LEU A 140 2.20 -11.22 11.73
C LEU A 140 1.12 -10.21 11.30
N VAL A 141 0.92 -10.07 9.99
CA VAL A 141 -0.09 -9.20 9.40
C VAL A 141 -1.22 -10.07 8.87
N THR A 142 -2.25 -10.28 9.69
CA THR A 142 -3.34 -11.23 9.40
C THR A 142 -4.51 -10.64 8.63
N GLY A 143 -4.53 -9.31 8.47
CA GLY A 143 -5.57 -8.56 7.78
C GLY A 143 -5.43 -8.59 6.26
N ALA A 144 -6.55 -8.47 5.55
CA ALA A 144 -6.58 -8.29 4.11
C ALA A 144 -7.77 -7.43 3.67
N SER A 145 -7.63 -6.74 2.53
CA SER A 145 -8.66 -5.85 1.99
C SER A 145 -9.93 -6.55 1.47
N ARG A 146 -9.96 -7.89 1.44
CA ARG A 146 -11.09 -8.73 1.02
C ARG A 146 -11.03 -10.06 1.75
N ASP A 147 -12.19 -10.59 2.14
CA ASP A 147 -12.31 -11.87 2.84
C ASP A 147 -11.70 -13.04 2.07
N ALA A 148 -11.88 -13.07 0.74
CA ALA A 148 -11.25 -14.07 -0.14
C ALA A 148 -9.70 -14.09 -0.13
N LYS A 149 -9.07 -13.11 0.50
CA LYS A 149 -7.61 -13.02 0.69
C LYS A 149 -7.18 -13.34 2.12
N LEU A 150 -8.15 -13.51 3.01
CA LEU A 150 -7.84 -13.88 4.39
C LEU A 150 -7.39 -15.33 4.43
N TRP A 151 -6.25 -15.56 5.04
CA TRP A 151 -5.80 -16.92 5.32
C TRP A 151 -6.56 -17.48 6.54
N PRO A 152 -6.94 -18.78 6.56
CA PRO A 152 -7.70 -19.36 7.67
C PRO A 152 -6.99 -19.24 9.02
N GLU A 153 -7.77 -19.01 10.08
CA GLU A 153 -7.20 -18.83 11.44
C GLU A 153 -6.46 -20.08 11.94
N ALA A 154 -6.93 -21.27 11.60
CA ALA A 154 -6.26 -22.52 11.96
C ALA A 154 -4.83 -22.59 11.41
N GLN A 155 -4.62 -22.18 10.16
CA GLN A 155 -3.31 -22.17 9.52
C GLN A 155 -2.39 -21.08 10.09
N TRP A 156 -2.97 -19.92 10.47
CA TRP A 156 -2.23 -18.90 11.22
C TRP A 156 -1.73 -19.43 12.55
N LEU A 157 -2.54 -20.23 13.27
CA LEU A 157 -2.16 -20.84 14.53
C LEU A 157 -1.03 -21.87 14.35
N GLU A 158 -1.08 -22.69 13.31
CA GLU A 158 0.01 -23.63 13.00
C GLU A 158 1.34 -22.90 12.76
N VAL A 159 1.32 -21.79 11.99
CA VAL A 159 2.52 -20.95 11.79
C VAL A 159 2.98 -20.33 13.09
N ALA A 160 2.06 -19.77 13.88
CA ALA A 160 2.39 -19.17 15.17
C ALA A 160 3.09 -20.16 16.11
N VAL A 161 2.54 -21.36 16.27
CA VAL A 161 3.15 -22.42 17.07
C VAL A 161 4.53 -22.83 16.55
N HIS A 162 4.69 -22.92 15.22
CA HIS A 162 5.99 -23.21 14.61
C HIS A 162 7.03 -22.12 14.94
N LEU A 163 6.67 -20.86 14.80
CA LEU A 163 7.55 -19.72 15.09
C LEU A 163 7.92 -19.66 16.58
N GLN A 164 6.96 -19.91 17.47
CA GLN A 164 7.20 -19.97 18.92
C GLN A 164 8.17 -21.11 19.27
N ARG A 165 8.00 -22.29 18.68
CA ARG A 165 8.94 -23.42 18.87
C ARG A 165 10.36 -23.10 18.37
N ALA A 166 10.47 -22.23 17.37
CA ALA A 166 11.74 -21.70 16.90
C ALA A 166 12.31 -20.57 17.77
N GLY A 167 11.64 -20.22 18.89
CA GLY A 167 12.10 -19.23 19.86
C GLY A 167 11.80 -17.78 19.50
N LEU A 168 10.84 -17.52 18.61
CA LEU A 168 10.47 -16.17 18.22
C LEU A 168 9.28 -15.66 19.02
N ASP A 169 9.35 -14.41 19.46
CA ASP A 169 8.21 -13.66 19.96
C ASP A 169 7.28 -13.26 18.80
N LEU A 170 5.97 -13.18 19.04
CA LEU A 170 4.97 -12.88 18.02
C LEU A 170 4.36 -11.49 18.23
N VAL A 171 4.26 -10.71 17.16
CA VAL A 171 3.58 -9.41 17.15
C VAL A 171 2.51 -9.41 16.05
N TRP A 172 1.24 -9.23 16.46
CA TRP A 172 0.07 -9.34 15.59
C TRP A 172 -0.45 -7.97 15.19
N PHE A 173 -0.15 -7.53 13.98
CA PHE A 173 -0.59 -6.23 13.48
C PHE A 173 -2.04 -6.23 13.00
N TRP A 174 -2.69 -5.08 13.16
CA TRP A 174 -4.06 -4.84 12.74
C TRP A 174 -4.25 -3.39 12.29
N GLY A 175 -5.28 -3.12 11.48
CA GLY A 175 -5.60 -1.80 10.94
C GLY A 175 -7.09 -1.44 11.02
N SER A 176 -7.91 -2.34 11.60
CA SER A 176 -9.35 -2.10 11.82
C SER A 176 -9.83 -2.84 13.07
N PRO A 177 -10.94 -2.43 13.71
CA PRO A 177 -11.48 -3.13 14.89
C PRO A 177 -11.78 -4.62 14.66
N ALA A 178 -12.20 -5.00 13.45
CA ALA A 178 -12.42 -6.40 13.09
C ALA A 178 -11.11 -7.20 13.01
N GLU A 179 -10.05 -6.59 12.49
CA GLU A 179 -8.71 -7.18 12.45
C GLU A 179 -8.08 -7.26 13.84
N GLU A 180 -8.33 -6.27 14.71
CA GLU A 180 -7.90 -6.30 16.11
C GLU A 180 -8.52 -7.50 16.84
N ALA A 181 -9.85 -7.66 16.74
CA ALA A 181 -10.53 -8.78 17.35
C ALA A 181 -9.98 -10.14 16.88
N ARG A 182 -9.65 -10.24 15.58
CA ARG A 182 -9.00 -11.42 15.01
C ARG A 182 -7.59 -11.62 15.53
N ALA A 183 -6.78 -10.58 15.57
CA ALA A 183 -5.40 -10.62 16.09
C ALA A 183 -5.37 -11.07 17.54
N ARG A 184 -6.28 -10.57 18.39
CA ARG A 184 -6.41 -10.99 19.80
C ARG A 184 -6.77 -12.46 19.92
N ARG A 185 -7.79 -12.95 19.20
CA ARG A 185 -8.13 -14.38 19.22
C ARG A 185 -6.96 -15.28 18.84
N LEU A 186 -6.21 -14.90 17.79
CA LEU A 186 -5.04 -15.67 17.34
C LEU A 186 -3.89 -15.59 18.34
N ALA A 187 -3.65 -14.43 18.95
CA ALA A 187 -2.64 -14.26 19.98
C ALA A 187 -2.94 -15.13 21.21
N ASP A 188 -4.18 -15.11 21.69
CA ASP A 188 -4.62 -15.91 22.85
C ASP A 188 -4.52 -17.41 22.54
N ALA A 189 -4.96 -17.85 21.36
CA ALA A 189 -4.84 -19.23 20.93
C ALA A 189 -3.38 -19.69 20.79
N ALA A 190 -2.49 -18.83 20.31
CA ALA A 190 -1.07 -19.12 20.22
C ALA A 190 -0.41 -19.28 21.60
N VAL A 191 -0.78 -18.43 22.56
CA VAL A 191 -0.31 -18.55 23.96
C VAL A 191 -0.78 -19.88 24.59
N GLN A 192 -2.05 -20.26 24.40
CA GLN A 192 -2.58 -21.53 24.90
C GLN A 192 -1.88 -22.74 24.27
N ALA A 193 -1.61 -22.69 22.97
CA ALA A 193 -0.94 -23.77 22.25
C ALA A 193 0.55 -23.91 22.59
N ALA A 194 1.22 -22.83 22.99
CA ALA A 194 2.63 -22.84 23.39
C ALA A 194 2.88 -23.51 24.76
N GLY A 195 1.86 -23.57 25.61
CA GLY A 195 1.98 -24.14 26.95
C GLY A 195 2.89 -23.34 27.88
N ALA A 196 3.78 -24.03 28.62
CA ALA A 196 4.65 -23.41 29.62
C ALA A 196 5.84 -22.59 29.05
N GLN A 197 6.03 -22.55 27.75
CA GLN A 197 7.06 -21.70 27.13
C GLN A 197 6.59 -20.24 27.14
N ALA A 198 7.24 -19.40 27.94
CA ALA A 198 6.96 -17.97 28.04
C ALA A 198 7.48 -17.22 26.79
N ILE A 199 6.79 -17.38 25.67
CA ILE A 199 7.04 -16.66 24.42
C ILE A 199 6.00 -15.55 24.31
N ALA A 200 6.46 -14.31 24.08
CA ALA A 200 5.55 -13.19 23.97
C ALA A 200 4.65 -13.32 22.73
N SER A 201 3.36 -13.01 22.90
CA SER A 201 2.38 -12.94 21.82
C SER A 201 1.58 -11.65 22.02
N VAL A 202 1.97 -10.61 21.30
CA VAL A 202 1.55 -9.22 21.58
C VAL A 202 0.68 -8.69 20.46
N VAL A 203 -0.45 -8.08 20.81
CA VAL A 203 -1.27 -7.27 19.93
C VAL A 203 -0.96 -5.79 20.25
N PRO A 204 -0.30 -5.05 19.36
CA PRO A 204 0.07 -3.66 19.63
C PRO A 204 -1.16 -2.75 19.75
N PRO A 205 -1.01 -1.54 20.32
CA PRO A 205 -2.03 -0.50 20.20
C PRO A 205 -2.23 -0.10 18.74
N PHE A 206 -3.28 0.66 18.44
CA PHE A 206 -3.49 1.18 17.08
C PHE A 206 -2.31 2.05 16.66
N LEU A 207 -1.65 1.67 15.59
CA LEU A 207 -0.55 2.43 14.98
C LEU A 207 -1.10 3.22 13.80
N SER A 208 -1.23 4.55 13.95
CA SER A 208 -1.55 5.44 12.83
C SER A 208 -0.33 5.57 11.92
N VAL A 209 -0.51 5.33 10.63
CA VAL A 209 0.51 5.54 9.59
C VAL A 209 0.35 6.94 8.98
#